data_cb27de493770c0ce525e57ea8afe2ba2
#
_entry.id   cb27de493770c0ce525e57ea8afe2ba2
#
_cell.length_a   1.000
_cell.length_b   1.000
_cell.length_c   1.000
_cell.angle_alpha   90.00
_cell.angle_beta   90.00
_cell.angle_gamma   90.00
#
_symmetry.space_group_name_H-M   'P 1'
#
loop_
_entity.id
_entity.type
_entity.pdbx_description
1 polymer ?
#
loop_
_entity_poly.entity_id
_entity_poly.type
_entity_poly.pdbx_seq_one_letter_code
_entity_poly.pdbx_strand_id
1 'polypeptide(L)'
;GPPPTSGTRDAFVELAMEGGCKTIPWIAALNKTDGDKYKAVCHTIREDGKFIEAGENDNLIVQKLEANPSAFGIFGFSFLDQNGEKVKGAKIDGSEPTFDAIADGSYPVSRPLFFYVKKAHVDVIPGLRGFLREFTSERAWGEEGYLSDRGLIPMPTPERRSVAAAVNSLTPFSFANE
;
A
#
# COMPACT_ATOMS: atom_id res chain seq x y z
N GLY A 1 11.37 -9.69 -3.93
CA GLY A 1 10.13 -8.92 -3.91
C GLY A 1 8.93 -9.65 -4.50
N PRO A 2 7.73 -9.06 -4.45
CA PRO A 2 6.51 -9.68 -4.94
C PRO A 2 6.44 -9.72 -6.48
N PRO A 3 5.58 -10.60 -7.06
CA PRO A 3 5.44 -10.77 -8.50
C PRO A 3 4.69 -9.60 -9.16
N PRO A 4 4.64 -9.54 -10.52
CA PRO A 4 3.95 -8.48 -11.26
C PRO A 4 2.46 -8.33 -10.96
N THR A 5 1.81 -9.35 -10.43
CA THR A 5 0.39 -9.37 -10.05
C THR A 5 0.11 -8.73 -8.69
N SER A 6 1.15 -8.36 -7.94
CA SER A 6 1.04 -7.84 -6.59
C SER A 6 0.89 -6.31 -6.56
N GLY A 7 -0.13 -5.82 -5.86
CA GLY A 7 -0.28 -4.38 -5.58
C GLY A 7 0.85 -3.78 -4.73
N THR A 8 1.56 -4.59 -3.95
CA THR A 8 2.77 -4.16 -3.24
C THR A 8 3.90 -3.84 -4.21
N ARG A 9 4.04 -4.62 -5.30
CA ARG A 9 4.99 -4.30 -6.37
C ARG A 9 4.63 -3.01 -7.07
N ASP A 10 3.35 -2.79 -7.38
CA ASP A 10 2.89 -1.54 -8.00
C ASP A 10 3.21 -0.34 -7.12
N ALA A 11 2.91 -0.44 -5.81
CA ALA A 11 3.23 0.62 -4.86
C ALA A 11 4.74 0.92 -4.80
N PHE A 12 5.59 -0.10 -4.81
CA PHE A 12 7.04 0.09 -4.85
C PHE A 12 7.49 0.78 -6.14
N VAL A 13 6.97 0.38 -7.28
CA VAL A 13 7.29 1.01 -8.57
C VAL A 13 6.85 2.48 -8.60
N GLU A 14 5.64 2.77 -8.16
CA GLU A 14 5.08 4.13 -8.18
C GLU A 14 5.76 5.05 -7.15
N LEU A 15 5.92 4.60 -5.91
CA LEU A 15 6.39 5.44 -4.83
C LEU A 15 7.92 5.51 -4.73
N ALA A 16 8.61 4.37 -4.84
CA ALA A 16 10.06 4.33 -4.68
C ALA A 16 10.79 4.54 -6.01
N MET A 17 10.47 3.76 -7.05
CA MET A 17 11.22 3.82 -8.32
C MET A 17 10.89 5.11 -9.09
N GLU A 18 9.62 5.41 -9.31
CA GLU A 18 9.19 6.63 -9.97
C GLU A 18 9.51 7.87 -9.10
N GLY A 19 9.37 7.76 -7.78
CA GLY A 19 9.82 8.79 -6.85
C GLY A 19 11.29 9.14 -7.06
N GLY A 20 12.16 8.14 -7.14
CA GLY A 20 13.59 8.31 -7.47
C GLY A 20 13.83 8.92 -8.85
N CYS A 21 13.06 8.50 -9.86
CA CYS A 21 13.14 9.07 -11.22
C CYS A 21 12.89 10.59 -11.24
N LYS A 22 11.96 11.07 -10.43
CA LYS A 22 11.61 12.51 -10.34
C LYS A 22 12.77 13.36 -9.81
N THR A 23 13.71 12.76 -9.08
CA THR A 23 14.90 13.48 -8.57
C THR A 23 16.01 13.63 -9.62
N ILE A 24 15.92 12.95 -10.77
CA ILE A 24 16.92 12.97 -11.83
C ILE A 24 16.40 13.88 -12.97
N PRO A 25 16.97 15.09 -13.19
CA PRO A 25 16.35 16.11 -14.06
C PRO A 25 16.04 15.65 -15.48
N TRP A 26 16.97 14.91 -16.12
CA TRP A 26 16.75 14.45 -17.49
C TRP A 26 15.67 13.36 -17.59
N ILE A 27 15.52 12.51 -16.56
CA ILE A 27 14.44 11.50 -16.50
C ILE A 27 13.11 12.21 -16.21
N ALA A 28 13.07 13.13 -15.25
CA ALA A 28 11.87 13.90 -14.93
C ALA A 28 11.35 14.67 -16.16
N ALA A 29 12.25 15.19 -17.02
CA ALA A 29 11.86 15.84 -18.27
C ALA A 29 11.15 14.91 -19.25
N LEU A 30 11.47 13.61 -19.27
CA LEU A 30 10.78 12.63 -20.11
C LEU A 30 9.29 12.52 -19.80
N ASN A 31 8.88 12.71 -18.56
CA ASN A 31 7.46 12.64 -18.18
C ASN A 31 6.57 13.61 -19.01
N LYS A 32 7.15 14.74 -19.42
CA LYS A 32 6.44 15.75 -20.23
C LYS A 32 6.65 15.60 -21.75
N THR A 33 7.75 14.99 -22.17
CA THR A 33 8.17 14.92 -23.58
C THR A 33 7.92 13.55 -24.20
N ASP A 34 8.01 12.47 -23.42
CA ASP A 34 7.86 11.08 -23.86
C ASP A 34 7.46 10.20 -22.66
N GLY A 35 6.16 10.20 -22.34
CA GLY A 35 5.61 9.48 -21.19
C GLY A 35 5.83 7.97 -21.24
N ASP A 36 5.84 7.37 -22.44
CA ASP A 36 6.08 5.93 -22.60
C ASP A 36 7.53 5.58 -22.24
N LYS A 37 8.48 6.41 -22.71
CA LYS A 37 9.90 6.25 -22.37
C LYS A 37 10.15 6.50 -20.87
N TYR A 38 9.46 7.48 -20.28
CA TYR A 38 9.51 7.73 -18.85
C TYR A 38 9.09 6.49 -18.06
N LYS A 39 7.94 5.90 -18.40
CA LYS A 39 7.46 4.66 -17.76
C LYS A 39 8.42 3.50 -17.99
N ALA A 40 8.92 3.31 -19.21
CA ALA A 40 9.89 2.25 -19.50
C ALA A 40 11.16 2.37 -18.64
N VAL A 41 11.65 3.58 -18.39
CA VAL A 41 12.82 3.80 -17.54
C VAL A 41 12.50 3.61 -16.05
N CYS A 42 11.35 4.16 -15.59
CA CYS A 42 11.06 4.26 -14.16
C CYS A 42 10.33 3.04 -13.58
N HIS A 43 9.60 2.29 -14.40
CA HIS A 43 8.78 1.15 -13.92
C HIS A 43 9.40 -0.22 -14.24
N THR A 44 10.47 -0.27 -15.03
CA THR A 44 11.12 -1.55 -15.35
C THR A 44 12.01 -2.01 -14.19
N ILE A 45 11.65 -3.13 -13.60
CA ILE A 45 12.49 -3.79 -12.61
C ILE A 45 13.63 -4.53 -13.34
N ARG A 46 14.81 -4.48 -12.75
CA ARG A 46 16.02 -5.11 -13.31
C ARG A 46 15.86 -6.63 -13.48
N GLU A 47 16.37 -7.17 -14.59
CA GLU A 47 16.25 -8.59 -14.96
C GLU A 47 17.60 -9.33 -14.94
N ASP A 48 18.62 -8.74 -14.34
CA ASP A 48 19.99 -9.30 -14.26
C ASP A 48 20.16 -10.34 -13.13
N GLY A 49 19.05 -10.84 -12.57
CA GLY A 49 19.03 -11.82 -11.49
C GLY A 49 19.28 -11.27 -10.09
N LYS A 50 19.43 -9.95 -9.93
CA LYS A 50 19.53 -9.30 -8.61
C LYS A 50 18.18 -9.06 -7.97
N PHE A 51 17.12 -8.87 -8.76
CA PHE A 51 15.76 -8.90 -8.26
C PHE A 51 15.22 -10.33 -8.36
N ILE A 52 14.77 -10.86 -7.23
CA ILE A 52 14.25 -12.24 -7.13
C ILE A 52 12.76 -12.15 -6.79
N GLU A 53 11.93 -12.66 -7.66
CA GLU A 53 10.50 -12.82 -7.36
C GLU A 53 10.28 -13.94 -6.36
N ALA A 54 9.52 -13.66 -5.30
CA ALA A 54 9.30 -14.59 -4.19
C ALA A 54 7.86 -15.12 -4.11
N GLY A 55 7.04 -14.86 -5.14
CA GLY A 55 5.63 -15.24 -5.16
C GLY A 55 4.70 -14.27 -4.41
N GLU A 56 3.42 -14.59 -4.37
CA GLU A 56 2.37 -13.75 -3.75
C GLU A 56 2.38 -13.76 -2.22
N ASN A 57 3.05 -14.74 -1.61
CA ASN A 57 3.09 -14.89 -0.16
C ASN A 57 4.31 -14.18 0.43
N ASP A 58 4.10 -13.06 1.07
CA ASP A 58 5.15 -12.24 1.67
C ASP A 58 5.99 -12.98 2.73
N ASN A 59 5.47 -14.05 3.34
CA ASN A 59 6.26 -14.91 4.23
C ASN A 59 7.48 -15.54 3.52
N LEU A 60 7.39 -15.80 2.22
CA LEU A 60 8.52 -16.30 1.44
C LEU A 60 9.63 -15.24 1.30
N ILE A 61 9.25 -13.97 1.28
CA ILE A 61 10.21 -12.86 1.25
C ILE A 61 10.96 -12.81 2.60
N VAL A 62 10.24 -12.89 3.71
CA VAL A 62 10.84 -12.92 5.06
C VAL A 62 11.84 -14.07 5.19
N GLN A 63 11.45 -15.29 4.77
CA GLN A 63 12.35 -16.45 4.80
C GLN A 63 13.62 -16.25 3.95
N LYS A 64 13.50 -15.61 2.77
CA LYS A 64 14.66 -15.29 1.92
C LYS A 64 15.58 -14.26 2.57
N LEU A 65 15.05 -13.31 3.32
CA LEU A 65 15.83 -12.33 4.09
C LEU A 65 16.57 -13.01 5.25
N GLU A 66 15.92 -13.92 5.97
CA GLU A 66 16.59 -14.71 7.03
C GLU A 66 17.77 -15.52 6.46
N ALA A 67 17.60 -16.10 5.26
CA ALA A 67 18.65 -16.84 4.58
C ALA A 67 19.76 -15.94 3.96
N ASN A 68 19.48 -14.67 3.73
CA ASN A 68 20.42 -13.70 3.16
C ASN A 68 20.32 -12.33 3.84
N PRO A 69 21.04 -12.12 4.94
CA PRO A 69 21.00 -10.88 5.70
C PRO A 69 21.48 -9.62 4.96
N SER A 70 22.13 -9.79 3.79
CA SER A 70 22.57 -8.68 2.94
C SER A 70 21.55 -8.28 1.88
N ALA A 71 20.39 -8.95 1.84
CA ALA A 71 19.32 -8.63 0.89
C ALA A 71 18.33 -7.61 1.44
N PHE A 72 17.62 -6.94 0.53
CA PHE A 72 16.44 -6.14 0.83
C PHE A 72 15.18 -6.88 0.41
N GLY A 73 14.10 -6.73 1.17
CA GLY A 73 12.78 -7.26 0.86
C GLY A 73 11.76 -6.15 0.64
N ILE A 74 10.79 -6.40 -0.22
CA ILE A 74 9.66 -5.52 -0.50
C ILE A 74 8.39 -6.30 -0.17
N PHE A 75 7.66 -5.87 0.83
CA PHE A 75 6.44 -6.52 1.32
C PHE A 75 5.62 -5.59 2.20
N GLY A 76 4.38 -5.96 2.51
CA GLY A 76 3.47 -5.14 3.31
C GLY A 76 3.91 -4.98 4.76
N PHE A 77 3.60 -3.83 5.36
CA PHE A 77 3.96 -3.48 6.76
C PHE A 77 3.51 -4.53 7.78
N SER A 78 2.35 -5.15 7.59
CA SER A 78 1.85 -6.19 8.50
C SER A 78 2.82 -7.37 8.67
N PHE A 79 3.58 -7.71 7.62
CA PHE A 79 4.60 -8.76 7.69
C PHE A 79 5.87 -8.29 8.39
N LEU A 80 6.22 -7.01 8.28
CA LEU A 80 7.30 -6.42 9.04
C LEU A 80 6.97 -6.43 10.54
N ASP A 81 5.78 -6.00 10.90
CA ASP A 81 5.30 -5.94 12.28
C ASP A 81 5.28 -7.33 12.93
N GLN A 82 4.72 -8.32 12.23
CA GLN A 82 4.66 -9.71 12.71
C GLN A 82 6.01 -10.44 12.76
N ASN A 83 7.05 -9.92 12.11
CA ASN A 83 8.38 -10.52 12.02
C ASN A 83 9.50 -9.58 12.46
N GLY A 84 9.20 -8.61 13.33
CA GLY A 84 10.18 -7.62 13.81
C GLY A 84 11.42 -8.19 14.50
N GLU A 85 11.35 -9.43 15.00
CA GLU A 85 12.51 -10.16 15.55
C GLU A 85 13.47 -10.70 14.49
N LYS A 86 12.98 -10.87 13.24
CA LYS A 86 13.72 -11.49 12.13
C LYS A 86 14.21 -10.49 11.10
N VAL A 87 13.43 -9.45 10.86
CA VAL A 87 13.68 -8.43 9.84
C VAL A 87 13.53 -7.03 10.41
N LYS A 88 14.24 -6.08 9.82
CA LYS A 88 14.19 -4.67 10.23
C LYS A 88 13.71 -3.81 9.06
N GLY A 89 12.80 -2.89 9.35
CA GLY A 89 12.34 -1.91 8.37
C GLY A 89 13.43 -0.89 8.02
N ALA A 90 13.57 -0.59 6.75
CA ALA A 90 14.50 0.42 6.28
C ALA A 90 13.92 1.84 6.50
N LYS A 91 14.77 2.77 6.94
CA LYS A 91 14.41 4.19 6.93
C LYS A 91 14.40 4.71 5.50
N ILE A 92 13.37 5.48 5.17
CA ILE A 92 13.27 6.20 3.89
C ILE A 92 13.19 7.69 4.21
N ASP A 93 14.07 8.49 3.64
CA ASP A 93 14.21 9.93 3.90
C ASP A 93 14.26 10.28 5.40
N GLY A 94 14.89 9.40 6.20
CA GLY A 94 15.03 9.56 7.64
C GLY A 94 13.85 9.06 8.47
N SER A 95 12.70 8.76 7.85
CA SER A 95 11.51 8.21 8.52
C SER A 95 11.59 6.69 8.65
N GLU A 96 11.24 6.18 9.82
CA GLU A 96 11.11 4.73 10.07
C GLU A 96 9.70 4.24 9.69
N PRO A 97 9.55 2.99 9.22
CA PRO A 97 8.23 2.41 8.96
C PRO A 97 7.57 2.00 10.28
N THR A 98 7.09 2.97 11.03
CA THR A 98 6.29 2.77 12.23
C THR A 98 4.81 2.89 11.91
N PHE A 99 3.97 2.33 12.78
CA PHE A 99 2.51 2.47 12.67
C PHE A 99 2.09 3.94 12.51
N ASP A 100 2.59 4.83 13.38
CA ASP A 100 2.24 6.25 13.36
C ASP A 100 2.71 6.95 12.09
N ALA A 101 3.96 6.71 11.67
CA ALA A 101 4.54 7.32 10.48
C ALA A 101 3.83 6.87 9.17
N ILE A 102 3.26 5.67 9.17
CA ILE A 102 2.45 5.19 8.04
C ILE A 102 1.04 5.77 8.11
N ALA A 103 0.43 5.84 9.31
CA ALA A 103 -0.91 6.36 9.51
C ALA A 103 -1.02 7.87 9.16
N ASP A 104 -0.01 8.66 9.51
CA ASP A 104 0.04 10.10 9.23
C ASP A 104 0.70 10.46 7.88
N GLY A 105 1.20 9.46 7.14
CA GLY A 105 1.82 9.63 5.82
C GLY A 105 3.24 10.18 5.85
N SER A 106 3.90 10.28 7.01
CA SER A 106 5.28 10.75 7.13
C SER A 106 6.32 9.71 6.67
N TYR A 107 5.93 8.43 6.56
CA TYR A 107 6.72 7.41 5.88
C TYR A 107 6.45 7.47 4.36
N PRO A 108 7.43 7.86 3.51
CA PRO A 108 7.16 8.22 2.12
C PRO A 108 6.65 7.10 1.22
N VAL A 109 6.90 5.84 1.61
CA VAL A 109 6.46 4.66 0.85
C VAL A 109 5.22 4.06 1.52
N SER A 110 4.21 4.89 1.74
CA SER A 110 2.90 4.49 2.26
C SER A 110 1.80 4.97 1.33
N ARG A 111 0.71 4.21 1.26
CA ARG A 111 -0.47 4.58 0.49
C ARG A 111 -1.74 4.04 1.12
N PRO A 112 -2.89 4.72 0.97
CA PRO A 112 -4.15 4.21 1.44
C PRO A 112 -4.59 2.97 0.66
N LEU A 113 -5.32 2.07 1.32
CA LEU A 113 -6.06 0.99 0.69
C LEU A 113 -7.48 1.45 0.40
N PHE A 114 -8.00 1.10 -0.78
CA PHE A 114 -9.35 1.44 -1.20
C PHE A 114 -10.20 0.18 -1.34
N PHE A 115 -11.39 0.24 -0.81
CA PHE A 115 -12.43 -0.76 -1.01
C PHE A 115 -13.54 -0.16 -1.88
N TYR A 116 -13.71 -0.68 -3.09
CA TYR A 116 -14.68 -0.17 -4.05
C TYR A 116 -15.97 -0.97 -4.01
N VAL A 117 -17.10 -0.27 -3.93
CA VAL A 117 -18.43 -0.86 -3.92
C VAL A 117 -19.28 -0.31 -5.06
N LYS A 118 -19.85 -1.20 -5.88
CA LYS A 118 -20.80 -0.79 -6.89
C LYS A 118 -22.15 -0.46 -6.23
N LYS A 119 -22.48 0.84 -6.15
CA LYS A 119 -23.69 1.35 -5.46
C LYS A 119 -24.95 0.62 -5.91
N ALA A 120 -25.12 0.35 -7.22
CA ALA A 120 -26.28 -0.33 -7.76
C ALA A 120 -26.49 -1.77 -7.24
N HIS A 121 -25.47 -2.36 -6.59
CA HIS A 121 -25.57 -3.70 -6.03
C HIS A 121 -25.97 -3.71 -4.56
N VAL A 122 -25.89 -2.59 -3.85
CA VAL A 122 -26.03 -2.56 -2.37
C VAL A 122 -27.41 -3.03 -1.92
N ASP A 123 -28.47 -2.70 -2.65
CA ASP A 123 -29.84 -3.11 -2.32
C ASP A 123 -30.33 -4.35 -3.10
N VAL A 124 -29.49 -4.88 -3.99
CA VAL A 124 -29.78 -6.07 -4.81
C VAL A 124 -29.14 -7.32 -4.23
N ILE A 125 -27.90 -7.19 -3.75
CA ILE A 125 -27.14 -8.32 -3.17
C ILE A 125 -27.46 -8.43 -1.68
N PRO A 126 -28.08 -9.54 -1.22
CA PRO A 126 -28.39 -9.75 0.17
C PRO A 126 -27.13 -9.65 1.06
N GLY A 127 -27.24 -8.92 2.15
CA GLY A 127 -26.15 -8.78 3.14
C GLY A 127 -25.11 -7.73 2.80
N LEU A 128 -25.02 -7.22 1.56
CA LEU A 128 -23.97 -6.26 1.18
C LEU A 128 -24.02 -4.98 2.03
N ARG A 129 -25.21 -4.44 2.29
CA ARG A 129 -25.37 -3.27 3.18
C ARG A 129 -24.92 -3.56 4.62
N GLY A 130 -25.21 -4.76 5.12
CA GLY A 130 -24.72 -5.23 6.44
C GLY A 130 -23.22 -5.35 6.49
N PHE A 131 -22.63 -5.93 5.45
CA PHE A 131 -21.18 -6.05 5.29
C PHE A 131 -20.49 -4.66 5.29
N LEU A 132 -21.00 -3.71 4.53
CA LEU A 132 -20.46 -2.35 4.49
C LEU A 132 -20.50 -1.67 5.84
N ARG A 133 -21.61 -1.81 6.57
CA ARG A 133 -21.75 -1.26 7.92
C ARG A 133 -20.78 -1.89 8.91
N GLU A 134 -20.59 -3.22 8.84
CA GLU A 134 -19.61 -3.92 9.67
C GLU A 134 -18.20 -3.49 9.31
N PHE A 135 -17.86 -3.51 8.02
CA PHE A 135 -16.52 -3.14 7.55
C PHE A 135 -16.10 -1.72 7.96
N THR A 136 -17.08 -0.77 8.01
CA THR A 136 -16.82 0.62 8.42
C THR A 136 -17.15 0.89 9.89
N SER A 137 -17.25 -0.14 10.71
CA SER A 137 -17.44 0.01 12.15
C SER A 137 -16.11 0.14 12.88
N GLU A 138 -16.07 0.89 14.01
CA GLU A 138 -14.87 0.98 14.85
C GLU A 138 -14.42 -0.40 15.36
N ARG A 139 -15.35 -1.36 15.50
CA ARG A 139 -15.03 -2.75 15.85
C ARG A 139 -14.22 -3.45 14.78
N ALA A 140 -14.39 -3.09 13.50
CA ALA A 140 -13.65 -3.69 12.40
C ALA A 140 -12.36 -2.92 12.10
N TRP A 141 -12.46 -1.64 11.77
CA TRP A 141 -11.34 -0.86 11.26
C TRP A 141 -10.79 0.21 12.22
N GLY A 142 -11.32 0.28 13.46
CA GLY A 142 -10.80 1.18 14.49
C GLY A 142 -9.41 0.77 14.98
N GLU A 143 -8.83 1.57 15.84
CA GLU A 143 -7.50 1.31 16.42
C GLU A 143 -7.44 -0.03 17.16
N GLU A 144 -8.50 -0.34 17.93
CA GLU A 144 -8.69 -1.63 18.63
C GLU A 144 -9.58 -2.60 17.82
N GLY A 145 -9.70 -2.38 16.51
CA GLY A 145 -10.53 -3.20 15.64
C GLY A 145 -9.84 -4.48 15.21
N TYR A 146 -10.62 -5.55 14.94
CA TYR A 146 -10.07 -6.85 14.57
C TYR A 146 -9.27 -6.86 13.24
N LEU A 147 -9.42 -5.82 12.39
CA LEU A 147 -8.58 -5.66 11.20
C LEU A 147 -7.20 -5.11 11.55
N SER A 148 -7.06 -4.34 12.63
CA SER A 148 -5.76 -3.88 13.13
C SER A 148 -4.92 -5.06 13.61
N ASP A 149 -5.53 -6.08 14.24
CA ASP A 149 -4.86 -7.35 14.59
C ASP A 149 -4.33 -8.11 13.35
N ARG A 150 -4.84 -7.78 12.18
CA ARG A 150 -4.43 -8.35 10.89
C ARG A 150 -3.48 -7.44 10.10
N GLY A 151 -3.01 -6.36 10.72
CA GLY A 151 -2.05 -5.42 10.16
C GLY A 151 -2.65 -4.28 9.34
N LEU A 152 -3.98 -4.04 9.45
CA LEU A 152 -4.56 -2.81 8.93
C LEU A 152 -4.08 -1.64 9.80
N ILE A 153 -3.54 -0.60 9.17
CA ILE A 153 -3.28 0.68 9.84
C ILE A 153 -4.52 1.56 9.65
N PRO A 154 -5.25 1.89 10.73
CA PRO A 154 -6.45 2.71 10.63
C PRO A 154 -6.13 4.14 10.19
N MET A 155 -6.99 4.72 9.37
CA MET A 155 -7.00 6.16 9.14
C MET A 155 -7.24 6.93 10.45
N PRO A 156 -6.87 8.20 10.55
CA PRO A 156 -7.23 9.06 11.67
C PRO A 156 -8.74 9.06 11.96
N THR A 157 -9.13 9.12 13.23
CA THR A 157 -10.54 9.02 13.65
C THR A 157 -11.51 9.97 12.92
N PRO A 158 -11.16 11.24 12.63
CA PRO A 158 -12.06 12.12 11.88
C PRO A 158 -12.34 11.63 10.45
N GLU A 159 -11.33 11.10 9.79
CA GLU A 159 -11.45 10.54 8.44
C GLU A 159 -12.29 9.27 8.43
N ARG A 160 -12.05 8.33 9.37
CA ARG A 160 -12.85 7.12 9.52
C ARG A 160 -14.33 7.45 9.68
N ARG A 161 -14.66 8.44 10.52
CA ARG A 161 -16.06 8.89 10.71
C ARG A 161 -16.67 9.48 9.44
N SER A 162 -15.91 10.27 8.70
CA SER A 162 -16.33 10.84 7.44
C SER A 162 -16.61 9.76 6.39
N VAL A 163 -15.70 8.81 6.23
CA VAL A 163 -15.87 7.69 5.30
C VAL A 163 -17.03 6.79 5.71
N ALA A 164 -17.18 6.47 7.00
CA ALA A 164 -18.32 5.69 7.50
C ALA A 164 -19.65 6.37 7.22
N ALA A 165 -19.74 7.69 7.41
CA ALA A 165 -20.93 8.47 7.08
C ALA A 165 -21.24 8.43 5.56
N ALA A 166 -20.23 8.61 4.70
CA ALA A 166 -20.37 8.53 3.25
C ALA A 166 -20.83 7.12 2.79
N VAL A 167 -20.29 6.06 3.37
CA VAL A 167 -20.70 4.68 3.09
C VAL A 167 -22.14 4.43 3.54
N ASN A 168 -22.52 4.85 4.73
CA ASN A 168 -23.88 4.67 5.25
C ASN A 168 -24.94 5.40 4.39
N SER A 169 -24.59 6.58 3.87
CA SER A 169 -25.45 7.37 2.97
C SER A 169 -25.34 6.96 1.50
N LEU A 170 -24.44 6.01 1.16
CA LEU A 170 -24.11 5.62 -0.21
C LEU A 170 -23.73 6.81 -1.10
N THR A 171 -23.01 7.76 -0.53
CA THR A 171 -22.47 8.90 -1.28
C THR A 171 -21.43 8.37 -2.29
N PRO A 172 -21.60 8.63 -3.60
CA PRO A 172 -20.60 8.20 -4.58
C PRO A 172 -19.26 8.87 -4.31
N PHE A 173 -18.19 8.09 -4.43
CA PHE A 173 -16.85 8.65 -4.48
C PHE A 173 -16.67 9.39 -5.81
N SER A 174 -16.15 10.60 -5.75
CA SER A 174 -15.71 11.35 -6.92
C SER A 174 -14.23 11.69 -6.73
N PHE A 175 -13.42 11.43 -7.75
CA PHE A 175 -12.09 12.03 -7.78
C PHE A 175 -12.32 13.53 -7.90
N ALA A 176 -11.90 14.31 -6.93
CA ALA A 176 -11.80 15.74 -7.12
C ALA A 176 -10.84 15.93 -8.33
N ASN A 177 -11.26 16.71 -9.31
CA ASN A 177 -10.37 17.08 -10.41
C ASN A 177 -9.17 17.80 -9.78
N GLU A 178 -8.03 17.13 -9.73
CA GLU A 178 -6.73 17.72 -9.39
C GLU A 178 -6.30 18.70 -10.50
#